data_1d36121ce3a3efcc290ffc61bb14be97
#
_entry.id   1d36121ce3a3efcc290ffc61bb14be97
#
_cell.length_a   1.000
_cell.length_b   1.000
_cell.length_c   1.000
_cell.angle_alpha   90.00
_cell.angle_beta   90.00
_cell.angle_gamma   90.00
#
_symmetry.space_group_name_H-M   'P 1'
#
loop_
_entity.id
_entity.type
_entity.pdbx_description
1 polymer ?
#
loop_
_entity_poly.entity_id
_entity_poly.type
_entity_poly.pdbx_seq_one_letter_code
_entity_poly.pdbx_strand_id
1 'polypeptide(L)'
;MIVGGTTVTGSSKKARKTYLRMVQNVQLMSSVPKIARRESPIIGFLEEDARCLHHPHDDGLVISIRIEDYNMHRVLVDNGSSTDILYYLAFQQMGIGRERLIPTYASLVGFGGTRVLPLGAITLSIVVGDYPQQIAKDVTFLVVDCSSAYNAILGRTTFNLWKAVTSTYHLMIKFPTDYGVGELRGNQVAAHECYVAMMEMDDHLQAMNIEEHQTTTKPVEKLEEVFLDDSNHEWTTKIGTLASPAIRQELTTFLRSNRDVFAWTHEDIPGIDPSVIVHRLNVSPSFPPIRQKK
;
A
#
# COMPACT_ATOMS: atom_id res chain seq x y z
N MET A 1 -1.11 -1.60 1.67
CA MET A 1 -0.80 -2.70 2.62
C MET A 1 0.49 -3.37 2.19
N ILE A 2 1.55 -3.17 2.93
CA ILE A 2 2.85 -3.80 2.69
C ILE A 2 2.89 -5.09 3.51
N VAL A 3 3.04 -6.23 2.86
CA VAL A 3 3.13 -7.52 3.54
C VAL A 3 4.59 -7.94 3.59
N GLY A 4 5.23 -7.71 4.75
CA GLY A 4 6.54 -8.25 5.08
C GLY A 4 6.36 -9.55 5.87
N GLY A 5 6.83 -10.66 5.34
CA GLY A 5 6.71 -11.95 6.03
C GLY A 5 7.84 -12.17 7.01
N THR A 6 7.57 -12.19 8.30
CA THR A 6 8.49 -12.74 9.28
C THR A 6 8.42 -14.27 9.29
N THR A 7 9.51 -14.89 9.11
CA THR A 7 10.17 -16.13 9.57
C THR A 7 9.38 -17.40 9.91
N VAL A 8 8.08 -17.44 10.07
CA VAL A 8 7.34 -18.65 10.48
C VAL A 8 6.75 -19.41 9.28
N THR A 9 6.63 -18.79 8.13
CA THR A 9 6.13 -19.45 6.91
C THR A 9 7.22 -19.47 5.86
N GLY A 10 7.92 -20.60 5.76
CA GLY A 10 8.88 -20.84 4.69
C GLY A 10 8.29 -20.53 3.31
N SER A 11 9.10 -20.00 2.39
CA SER A 11 8.70 -19.56 1.04
C SER A 11 8.24 -20.70 0.11
N SER A 12 8.22 -21.95 0.57
CA SER A 12 7.84 -23.10 -0.23
C SER A 12 6.32 -23.20 -0.42
N LYS A 13 5.90 -23.68 -1.61
CA LYS A 13 4.49 -23.96 -1.94
C LYS A 13 3.79 -24.83 -0.88
N LYS A 14 4.54 -25.76 -0.27
CA LYS A 14 4.08 -26.69 0.76
C LYS A 14 3.82 -25.95 2.09
N ALA A 15 4.69 -25.04 2.49
CA ALA A 15 4.53 -24.24 3.70
C ALA A 15 3.32 -23.30 3.61
N ARG A 16 3.10 -22.66 2.45
CA ARG A 16 1.91 -21.83 2.20
C ARG A 16 0.61 -22.62 2.28
N LYS A 17 0.60 -23.86 1.72
CA LYS A 17 -0.58 -24.73 1.77
C LYS A 17 -0.88 -25.22 3.19
N THR A 18 0.15 -25.48 3.99
CA THR A 18 0.02 -25.84 5.41
C THR A 18 -0.52 -24.67 6.24
N TYR A 19 -0.02 -23.47 6.01
CA TYR A 19 -0.50 -22.25 6.65
C TYR A 19 -1.96 -21.97 6.32
N LEU A 20 -2.35 -22.05 5.03
CA LEU A 20 -3.75 -21.88 4.62
C LEU A 20 -4.67 -22.91 5.27
N ARG A 21 -4.24 -24.17 5.43
CA ARG A 21 -5.00 -25.19 6.15
C ARG A 21 -5.14 -24.89 7.64
N MET A 22 -4.10 -24.34 8.28
CA MET A 22 -4.16 -23.90 9.69
C MET A 22 -5.11 -22.73 9.88
N VAL A 23 -5.10 -21.74 8.97
CA VAL A 23 -5.97 -20.56 9.02
C VAL A 23 -7.44 -20.92 8.76
N GLN A 24 -7.71 -21.94 7.95
CA GLN A 24 -9.07 -22.39 7.62
C GLN A 24 -9.69 -23.32 8.68
N ASN A 25 -8.88 -23.87 9.59
CA ASN A 25 -9.40 -24.69 10.69
C ASN A 25 -9.91 -23.80 11.82
N VAL A 26 -11.21 -23.59 11.87
CA VAL A 26 -11.88 -23.06 13.07
C VAL A 26 -11.86 -24.14 14.15
N GLN A 27 -10.85 -24.11 15.01
CA GLN A 27 -10.81 -24.96 16.20
C GLN A 27 -11.54 -24.26 17.34
N LEU A 28 -12.50 -24.93 17.94
CA LEU A 28 -13.04 -24.54 19.23
C LEU A 28 -11.91 -24.60 20.26
N MET A 29 -11.41 -23.43 20.66
CA MET A 29 -10.42 -23.36 21.74
C MET A 29 -11.10 -23.77 23.06
N SER A 30 -10.66 -24.92 23.59
CA SER A 30 -10.87 -25.23 25.01
C SER A 30 -10.32 -24.07 25.85
N SER A 31 -11.05 -23.65 26.83
CA SER A 31 -10.78 -22.50 27.71
C SER A 31 -9.32 -22.49 28.21
N VAL A 32 -8.52 -21.58 27.68
CA VAL A 32 -7.20 -21.25 28.23
C VAL A 32 -7.44 -20.57 29.58
N PRO A 33 -6.75 -20.97 30.69
CA PRO A 33 -6.89 -20.31 31.97
C PRO A 33 -6.62 -18.83 31.81
N LYS A 34 -7.58 -17.99 32.24
CA LYS A 34 -7.41 -16.52 32.23
C LYS A 34 -6.31 -16.18 33.23
N ILE A 35 -5.12 -15.87 32.70
CA ILE A 35 -4.09 -15.18 33.46
C ILE A 35 -4.70 -13.87 33.94
N ALA A 36 -4.60 -13.57 35.23
CA ALA A 36 -5.10 -12.33 35.82
C ALA A 36 -4.53 -11.14 35.05
N ARG A 37 -5.38 -10.51 34.26
CA ARG A 37 -5.04 -9.34 33.44
C ARG A 37 -4.86 -8.18 34.41
N ARG A 38 -3.68 -7.57 34.50
CA ARG A 38 -3.56 -6.23 35.05
C ARG A 38 -4.59 -5.36 34.36
N GLU A 39 -5.40 -4.63 35.08
CA GLU A 39 -6.39 -3.73 34.49
C GLU A 39 -5.66 -2.70 33.67
N SER A 40 -5.71 -2.86 32.34
CA SER A 40 -5.23 -1.84 31.42
C SER A 40 -6.24 -0.70 31.41
N PRO A 41 -5.82 0.56 31.37
CA PRO A 41 -6.73 1.69 31.29
C PRO A 41 -7.63 1.54 30.06
N ILE A 42 -8.88 1.99 30.19
CA ILE A 42 -9.82 2.05 29.06
C ILE A 42 -9.33 3.16 28.13
N ILE A 43 -9.13 2.82 26.87
CA ILE A 43 -8.75 3.77 25.82
C ILE A 43 -10.01 4.12 25.02
N GLY A 44 -10.36 5.40 24.96
CA GLY A 44 -11.48 5.92 24.20
C GLY A 44 -11.09 7.21 23.48
N PHE A 45 -11.83 7.56 22.42
CA PHE A 45 -11.73 8.81 21.70
C PHE A 45 -13.00 9.62 21.93
N LEU A 46 -12.85 10.93 22.11
CA LEU A 46 -13.93 11.87 22.39
C LEU A 46 -13.99 12.92 21.27
N GLU A 47 -15.13 13.57 21.10
CA GLU A 47 -15.29 14.69 20.15
C GLU A 47 -14.26 15.79 20.37
N GLU A 48 -13.79 15.96 21.61
CA GLU A 48 -12.74 16.94 21.95
C GLU A 48 -11.39 16.62 21.31
N ASP A 49 -11.12 15.36 21.04
CA ASP A 49 -9.89 14.92 20.41
C ASP A 49 -9.79 15.41 18.94
N ALA A 50 -10.94 15.68 18.30
CA ALA A 50 -11.03 16.15 16.91
C ALA A 50 -11.13 17.68 16.77
N ARG A 51 -11.22 18.45 17.86
CA ARG A 51 -11.49 19.90 17.82
C ARG A 51 -10.48 20.73 17.02
N CYS A 52 -9.24 20.27 16.91
CA CYS A 52 -8.17 20.99 16.19
C CYS A 52 -8.04 20.58 14.73
N LEU A 53 -8.95 19.75 14.21
CA LEU A 53 -8.90 19.23 12.85
C LEU A 53 -9.89 20.00 11.96
N HIS A 54 -9.53 20.15 10.72
CA HIS A 54 -10.43 20.64 9.68
C HIS A 54 -11.26 19.46 9.15
N HIS A 55 -12.56 19.52 9.33
CA HIS A 55 -13.52 18.52 8.85
C HIS A 55 -14.39 19.07 7.71
N PRO A 56 -14.88 18.23 6.76
CA PRO A 56 -14.54 16.79 6.61
C PRO A 56 -13.13 16.60 6.09
N HIS A 57 -12.47 15.48 6.43
CA HIS A 57 -11.14 15.12 5.93
C HIS A 57 -11.01 13.61 5.69
N ASP A 58 -10.10 13.24 4.80
CA ASP A 58 -9.65 11.89 4.51
C ASP A 58 -8.12 11.75 4.64
N ASP A 59 -7.52 12.66 5.40
CA ASP A 59 -6.07 12.71 5.61
C ASP A 59 -5.53 11.44 6.27
N GLY A 60 -4.34 11.04 5.85
CA GLY A 60 -3.58 9.98 6.49
C GLY A 60 -3.10 10.40 7.89
N LEU A 61 -2.97 9.45 8.79
CA LEU A 61 -2.41 9.71 10.11
C LEU A 61 -0.89 9.84 10.03
N VAL A 62 -0.39 11.07 9.95
CA VAL A 62 1.03 11.42 9.88
C VAL A 62 1.45 12.08 11.18
N ILE A 63 2.50 11.55 11.81
CA ILE A 63 2.95 11.93 13.13
C ILE A 63 4.42 12.38 13.13
N SER A 64 4.81 13.00 14.24
CA SER A 64 6.21 13.26 14.59
C SER A 64 6.58 12.47 15.83
N ILE A 65 7.71 11.78 15.82
CA ILE A 65 8.17 10.94 16.93
C ILE A 65 9.66 11.18 17.19
N ARG A 66 10.10 10.85 18.40
CA ARG A 66 11.52 10.83 18.73
C ARG A 66 12.07 9.42 18.47
N ILE A 67 13.06 9.33 17.60
CA ILE A 67 13.82 8.11 17.30
C ILE A 67 15.27 8.37 17.68
N GLU A 68 15.81 7.61 18.65
CA GLU A 68 17.11 7.89 19.25
C GLU A 68 17.18 9.37 19.70
N ASP A 69 18.18 10.09 19.22
CA ASP A 69 18.39 11.52 19.51
C ASP A 69 17.74 12.46 18.49
N TYR A 70 16.93 11.94 17.56
CA TYR A 70 16.35 12.71 16.46
C TYR A 70 14.83 12.86 16.59
N ASN A 71 14.34 14.06 16.29
CA ASN A 71 12.91 14.27 16.05
C ASN A 71 12.62 13.98 14.58
N MET A 72 11.91 12.88 14.33
CA MET A 72 11.52 12.49 12.99
C MET A 72 10.09 12.95 12.71
N HIS A 73 9.95 13.77 11.69
CA HIS A 73 8.65 14.20 11.14
C HIS A 73 8.22 13.33 9.97
N ARG A 74 6.97 13.49 9.51
CA ARG A 74 6.42 12.78 8.35
C ARG A 74 6.51 11.26 8.48
N VAL A 75 6.11 10.77 9.64
CA VAL A 75 6.00 9.34 9.91
C VAL A 75 4.57 8.89 9.69
N LEU A 76 4.33 8.07 8.67
CA LEU A 76 3.01 7.55 8.33
C LEU A 76 2.64 6.39 9.26
N VAL A 77 1.42 6.42 9.74
CA VAL A 77 0.78 5.32 10.48
C VAL A 77 0.01 4.44 9.52
N ASP A 78 0.45 3.19 9.32
CA ASP A 78 -0.20 2.23 8.42
C ASP A 78 -0.55 0.93 9.15
N ASN A 79 -1.76 0.85 9.68
CA ASN A 79 -2.29 -0.36 10.32
C ASN A 79 -2.43 -1.55 9.35
N GLY A 80 -2.38 -1.31 8.06
CA GLY A 80 -2.39 -2.34 7.03
C GLY A 80 -1.01 -2.96 6.78
N SER A 81 0.07 -2.27 7.15
CA SER A 81 1.44 -2.77 6.99
C SER A 81 1.79 -3.81 8.05
N SER A 82 2.48 -4.88 7.65
CA SER A 82 2.98 -5.93 8.57
C SER A 82 4.41 -5.67 9.05
N THR A 83 5.01 -4.55 8.68
CA THR A 83 6.39 -4.20 9.02
C THR A 83 6.54 -2.69 9.17
N ASP A 84 7.58 -2.29 9.86
CA ASP A 84 7.98 -0.90 10.01
C ASP A 84 9.06 -0.59 8.96
N ILE A 85 8.97 0.56 8.32
CA ILE A 85 9.86 0.97 7.23
C ILE A 85 10.54 2.27 7.61
N LEU A 86 11.84 2.35 7.34
CA LEU A 86 12.62 3.59 7.38
C LEU A 86 13.15 3.86 5.98
N TYR A 87 12.83 5.00 5.42
CA TYR A 87 13.34 5.37 4.11
C TYR A 87 14.81 5.76 4.18
N TYR A 88 15.57 5.37 3.17
CA TYR A 88 17.01 5.50 3.17
C TYR A 88 17.50 6.95 3.30
N LEU A 89 16.80 7.91 2.71
CA LEU A 89 17.14 9.33 2.88
C LEU A 89 17.05 9.78 4.34
N ALA A 90 16.02 9.36 5.07
CA ALA A 90 15.88 9.65 6.49
C ALA A 90 16.97 8.94 7.31
N PHE A 91 17.27 7.68 6.99
CA PHE A 91 18.36 6.93 7.60
C PHE A 91 19.72 7.65 7.42
N GLN A 92 19.99 8.19 6.22
CA GLN A 92 21.20 8.97 5.95
C GLN A 92 21.25 10.26 6.76
N GLN A 93 20.12 10.98 6.86
CA GLN A 93 20.05 12.22 7.65
C GLN A 93 20.29 12.01 9.15
N MET A 94 20.00 10.82 9.65
CA MET A 94 20.33 10.42 11.03
C MET A 94 21.83 10.16 11.24
N GLY A 95 22.66 10.22 10.20
CA GLY A 95 24.09 9.99 10.30
C GLY A 95 24.48 8.57 10.74
N ILE A 96 23.55 7.64 10.63
CA ILE A 96 23.77 6.24 11.01
C ILE A 96 24.52 5.53 9.89
N GLY A 97 25.63 4.88 10.21
CA GLY A 97 26.43 4.15 9.24
C GLY A 97 25.74 2.86 8.75
N ARG A 98 25.93 2.54 7.47
CA ARG A 98 25.38 1.31 6.85
C ARG A 98 25.85 0.03 7.51
N GLU A 99 26.99 0.03 8.17
CA GLU A 99 27.56 -1.10 8.93
C GLU A 99 26.66 -1.54 10.09
N ARG A 100 25.75 -0.68 10.56
CA ARG A 100 24.74 -1.03 11.57
C ARG A 100 23.56 -1.79 11.01
N LEU A 101 23.42 -1.86 9.67
CA LEU A 101 22.35 -2.60 9.04
C LEU A 101 22.60 -4.12 9.13
N ILE A 102 21.64 -4.83 9.67
CA ILE A 102 21.63 -6.29 9.70
C ILE A 102 21.10 -6.78 8.36
N PRO A 103 21.82 -7.63 7.62
CA PRO A 103 21.35 -8.18 6.36
C PRO A 103 19.99 -8.88 6.51
N THR A 104 19.09 -8.62 5.57
CA THR A 104 17.77 -9.27 5.52
C THR A 104 17.43 -9.74 4.11
N TYR A 105 16.80 -10.88 4.02
CA TYR A 105 16.32 -11.46 2.75
C TYR A 105 14.80 -11.32 2.58
N ALA A 106 14.13 -10.62 3.50
CA ALA A 106 12.70 -10.39 3.44
C ALA A 106 12.38 -9.37 2.35
N SER A 107 11.76 -9.80 1.26
CA SER A 107 11.22 -8.85 0.27
C SER A 107 9.91 -8.24 0.75
N LEU A 108 9.77 -6.94 0.59
CA LEU A 108 8.50 -6.24 0.76
C LEU A 108 7.67 -6.37 -0.52
N VAL A 109 6.39 -6.60 -0.37
CA VAL A 109 5.46 -6.71 -1.49
C VAL A 109 4.35 -5.69 -1.29
N GLY A 110 4.26 -4.73 -2.20
CA GLY A 110 3.17 -3.76 -2.24
C GLY A 110 1.89 -4.32 -2.85
N PHE A 111 0.82 -3.54 -2.83
CA PHE A 111 -0.50 -3.93 -3.37
C PHE A 111 -0.47 -4.30 -4.85
N GLY A 112 0.30 -3.59 -5.66
CA GLY A 112 0.46 -3.86 -7.09
C GLY A 112 1.40 -5.03 -7.42
N GLY A 113 1.86 -5.80 -6.41
CA GLY A 113 2.81 -6.88 -6.61
C GLY A 113 4.26 -6.41 -6.78
N THR A 114 4.52 -5.13 -6.75
CA THR A 114 5.87 -4.56 -6.77
C THR A 114 6.67 -5.07 -5.58
N ARG A 115 7.89 -5.52 -5.85
CA ARG A 115 8.79 -6.04 -4.83
C ARG A 115 9.92 -5.06 -4.58
N VAL A 116 10.11 -4.74 -3.30
CA VAL A 116 11.24 -3.92 -2.85
C VAL A 116 12.13 -4.77 -1.94
N LEU A 117 13.42 -4.78 -2.22
CA LEU A 117 14.42 -5.43 -1.38
C LEU A 117 14.99 -4.39 -0.40
N PRO A 118 14.84 -4.58 0.92
CA PRO A 118 15.45 -3.69 1.88
C PRO A 118 16.99 -3.76 1.81
N LEU A 119 17.64 -2.64 2.10
CA LEU A 119 19.10 -2.57 2.26
C LEU A 119 19.56 -3.37 3.49
N GLY A 120 18.68 -3.52 4.47
CA GLY A 120 18.91 -4.25 5.70
C GLY A 120 17.85 -3.88 6.75
N ALA A 121 18.02 -4.40 7.95
CA ALA A 121 17.20 -4.09 9.11
C ALA A 121 18.01 -3.34 10.16
N ILE A 122 17.36 -2.42 10.89
CA ILE A 122 17.97 -1.71 12.03
C ILE A 122 16.96 -1.62 13.17
N THR A 123 17.45 -1.82 14.39
CA THR A 123 16.65 -1.60 15.60
C THR A 123 17.02 -0.27 16.21
N LEU A 124 16.02 0.59 16.43
CA LEU A 124 16.16 1.93 16.97
C LEU A 124 15.19 2.14 18.12
N SER A 125 15.61 2.90 19.12
CA SER A 125 14.75 3.26 20.25
C SER A 125 13.82 4.39 19.87
N ILE A 126 12.51 4.17 20.09
CA ILE A 126 11.47 5.16 19.83
C ILE A 126 10.84 5.59 21.15
N VAL A 127 10.66 6.89 21.30
CA VAL A 127 9.94 7.48 22.43
C VAL A 127 8.70 8.21 21.91
N VAL A 128 7.53 7.87 22.47
CA VAL A 128 6.24 8.48 22.10
C VAL A 128 5.48 8.91 23.35
N GLY A 129 4.66 9.96 23.18
CA GLY A 129 3.90 10.59 24.25
C GLY A 129 4.73 11.61 25.01
N ASP A 130 4.06 12.33 25.92
CA ASP A 130 4.63 13.35 26.76
C ASP A 130 4.78 12.84 28.21
N TYR A 131 5.83 13.32 28.90
CA TYR A 131 6.01 12.98 30.30
C TYR A 131 4.83 13.42 31.15
N PRO A 132 4.29 12.59 32.08
CA PRO A 132 4.75 11.25 32.44
C PRO A 132 4.15 10.09 31.60
N GLN A 133 3.20 10.35 30.70
CA GLN A 133 2.52 9.33 29.88
C GLN A 133 3.29 9.01 28.60
N GLN A 134 4.56 8.72 28.73
CA GLN A 134 5.40 8.33 27.61
C GLN A 134 5.81 6.87 27.68
N ILE A 135 6.11 6.26 26.54
CA ILE A 135 6.73 4.95 26.42
C ILE A 135 7.98 5.04 25.54
N ALA A 136 8.99 4.26 25.91
CA ALA A 136 10.18 4.04 25.11
C ALA A 136 10.26 2.55 24.75
N LYS A 137 10.44 2.23 23.47
CA LYS A 137 10.52 0.86 22.94
C LYS A 137 11.47 0.79 21.77
N ASP A 138 12.16 -0.34 21.68
CA ASP A 138 12.99 -0.66 20.54
C ASP A 138 12.14 -1.22 19.41
N VAL A 139 12.26 -0.63 18.23
CA VAL A 139 11.51 -1.00 17.02
C VAL A 139 12.50 -1.35 15.93
N THR A 140 12.24 -2.45 15.23
CA THR A 140 13.05 -2.89 14.10
C THR A 140 12.46 -2.43 12.79
N PHE A 141 13.20 -1.58 12.08
CA PHE A 141 12.84 -1.07 10.77
C PHE A 141 13.53 -1.83 9.66
N LEU A 142 12.83 -2.01 8.55
CA LEU A 142 13.45 -2.34 7.28
C LEU A 142 13.82 -1.05 6.56
N VAL A 143 15.10 -0.88 6.24
CA VAL A 143 15.59 0.30 5.51
C VAL A 143 15.43 0.06 4.03
N VAL A 144 14.71 0.94 3.35
CA VAL A 144 14.40 0.83 1.92
C VAL A 144 14.90 2.04 1.15
N ASP A 145 15.48 1.80 -0.02
CA ASP A 145 15.93 2.84 -0.94
C ASP A 145 14.90 3.02 -2.05
N CYS A 146 13.89 3.80 -1.75
CA CYS A 146 12.90 4.24 -2.73
C CYS A 146 12.41 5.64 -2.36
N SER A 147 11.95 6.39 -3.37
CA SER A 147 11.41 7.73 -3.19
C SER A 147 10.13 7.70 -2.37
N SER A 148 10.00 8.63 -1.43
CA SER A 148 8.80 8.79 -0.61
C SER A 148 8.75 10.20 -0.02
N ALA A 149 7.56 10.74 0.14
CA ALA A 149 7.33 11.97 0.92
C ALA A 149 7.37 11.71 2.44
N TYR A 150 7.33 10.45 2.85
CA TYR A 150 7.44 10.04 4.25
C TYR A 150 8.88 9.68 4.60
N ASN A 151 9.24 9.87 5.86
CA ASN A 151 10.54 9.46 6.40
C ASN A 151 10.52 8.03 6.94
N ALA A 152 9.37 7.60 7.49
CA ALA A 152 9.16 6.26 7.99
C ALA A 152 7.68 5.86 7.89
N ILE A 153 7.43 4.55 7.95
CA ILE A 153 6.08 3.99 8.10
C ILE A 153 6.10 3.10 9.35
N LEU A 154 5.16 3.34 10.26
CA LEU A 154 4.91 2.46 11.39
C LEU A 154 3.77 1.49 11.06
N GLY A 155 4.07 0.21 11.15
CA GLY A 155 3.13 -0.87 10.89
C GLY A 155 2.57 -1.49 12.16
N ARG A 156 1.81 -2.58 11.98
CA ARG A 156 1.19 -3.34 13.09
C ARG A 156 2.19 -3.86 14.11
N THR A 157 3.44 -4.13 13.72
CA THR A 157 4.50 -4.58 14.62
C THR A 157 4.67 -3.59 15.76
N THR A 158 4.82 -2.32 15.44
CA THR A 158 4.96 -1.25 16.43
C THR A 158 3.67 -1.01 17.22
N PHE A 159 2.48 -0.99 16.58
CA PHE A 159 1.22 -0.78 17.31
C PHE A 159 0.90 -1.90 18.29
N ASN A 160 1.18 -3.15 17.92
CA ASN A 160 1.04 -4.28 18.83
C ASN A 160 2.03 -4.20 20.01
N LEU A 161 3.27 -3.75 19.73
CA LEU A 161 4.29 -3.56 20.78
C LEU A 161 3.88 -2.47 21.79
N TRP A 162 3.26 -1.39 21.31
CA TRP A 162 2.77 -0.29 22.14
C TRP A 162 1.38 -0.56 22.74
N LYS A 163 0.68 -1.60 22.25
CA LYS A 163 -0.75 -1.84 22.51
C LYS A 163 -1.60 -0.62 22.14
N ALA A 164 -1.20 0.07 21.08
CA ALA A 164 -1.77 1.33 20.66
C ALA A 164 -3.05 1.13 19.87
N VAL A 165 -3.97 2.07 20.03
CA VAL A 165 -5.21 2.21 19.27
C VAL A 165 -5.14 3.49 18.45
N THR A 166 -5.51 3.42 17.18
CA THR A 166 -5.49 4.55 16.25
C THR A 166 -6.91 4.95 15.87
N SER A 167 -7.12 6.24 15.67
CA SER A 167 -8.33 6.78 15.07
C SER A 167 -7.99 7.70 13.92
N THR A 168 -8.42 7.35 12.72
CA THR A 168 -8.27 8.20 11.54
C THR A 168 -9.15 9.43 11.61
N TYR A 169 -10.36 9.32 12.14
CA TYR A 169 -11.26 10.47 12.33
C TYR A 169 -10.66 11.54 13.25
N HIS A 170 -9.95 11.12 14.32
CA HIS A 170 -9.34 12.04 15.29
C HIS A 170 -7.87 12.35 14.95
N LEU A 171 -7.30 11.75 13.91
CA LEU A 171 -5.87 11.77 13.58
C LEU A 171 -5.00 11.56 14.83
N MET A 172 -5.29 10.51 15.60
CA MET A 172 -4.69 10.31 16.91
C MET A 172 -4.37 8.85 17.18
N ILE A 173 -3.30 8.65 17.97
CA ILE A 173 -2.92 7.37 18.55
C ILE A 173 -3.03 7.49 20.07
N LYS A 174 -3.62 6.49 20.73
CA LYS A 174 -3.62 6.37 22.18
C LYS A 174 -3.04 5.03 22.60
N PHE A 175 -2.29 5.01 23.68
CA PHE A 175 -1.61 3.81 24.16
C PHE A 175 -1.55 3.79 25.70
N PRO A 176 -1.55 2.59 26.32
CA PRO A 176 -1.47 2.47 27.77
C PRO A 176 -0.03 2.73 28.26
N THR A 177 0.08 3.48 29.34
CA THR A 177 1.32 3.73 30.08
C THR A 177 1.14 3.35 31.56
N ASP A 178 2.21 3.36 32.35
CA ASP A 178 2.11 3.14 33.79
C ASP A 178 1.40 4.32 34.52
N TYR A 179 1.28 5.47 33.85
CA TYR A 179 0.69 6.70 34.39
C TYR A 179 -0.65 7.06 33.71
N GLY A 180 -1.30 6.11 33.05
CA GLY A 180 -2.56 6.30 32.36
C GLY A 180 -2.46 6.09 30.86
N VAL A 181 -3.27 6.81 30.08
CA VAL A 181 -3.28 6.74 28.62
C VAL A 181 -2.41 7.84 28.08
N GLY A 182 -1.37 7.47 27.35
CA GLY A 182 -0.57 8.39 26.53
C GLY A 182 -1.25 8.62 25.19
N GLU A 183 -1.00 9.77 24.59
CA GLU A 183 -1.55 10.15 23.30
C GLU A 183 -0.48 10.74 22.38
N LEU A 184 -0.72 10.60 21.08
CA LEU A 184 0.12 11.18 20.03
C LEU A 184 -0.79 11.68 18.91
N ARG A 185 -0.72 12.97 18.62
CA ARG A 185 -1.57 13.64 17.64
C ARG A 185 -0.92 13.64 16.27
N GLY A 186 -1.71 13.41 15.24
CA GLY A 186 -1.33 13.58 13.86
C GLY A 186 -1.20 15.06 13.50
N ASN A 187 -0.38 15.33 12.50
CA ASN A 187 -0.24 16.64 11.89
C ASN A 187 -0.96 16.63 10.54
N GLN A 188 -2.16 17.23 10.50
CA GLN A 188 -3.00 17.28 9.31
C GLN A 188 -2.35 18.03 8.16
N VAL A 189 -1.62 19.13 8.44
CA VAL A 189 -0.90 19.88 7.41
C VAL A 189 0.19 19.03 6.78
N ALA A 190 1.00 18.36 7.61
CA ALA A 190 2.05 17.46 7.11
C ALA A 190 1.47 16.28 6.33
N ALA A 191 0.29 15.77 6.72
CA ALA A 191 -0.40 14.71 5.99
C ALA A 191 -0.78 15.16 4.58
N HIS A 192 -1.37 16.35 4.47
CA HIS A 192 -1.73 16.94 3.18
C HIS A 192 -0.51 17.21 2.30
N GLU A 193 0.55 17.81 2.86
CA GLU A 193 1.82 18.05 2.15
C GLU A 193 2.43 16.76 1.61
N CYS A 194 2.46 15.70 2.43
CA CYS A 194 2.97 14.41 2.00
C CYS A 194 2.11 13.79 0.90
N TYR A 195 0.78 13.92 1.00
CA TYR A 195 -0.14 13.42 -0.04
C TYR A 195 0.12 14.11 -1.38
N VAL A 196 0.19 15.45 -1.40
CA VAL A 196 0.48 16.22 -2.61
C VAL A 196 1.84 15.83 -3.19
N ALA A 197 2.88 15.76 -2.36
CA ALA A 197 4.22 15.37 -2.79
C ALA A 197 4.26 13.94 -3.37
N MET A 198 3.50 13.00 -2.82
CA MET A 198 3.39 11.65 -3.38
C MET A 198 2.72 11.64 -4.74
N MET A 199 1.67 12.45 -4.95
CA MET A 199 1.02 12.57 -6.27
C MET A 199 1.96 13.14 -7.33
N GLU A 200 2.74 14.17 -6.96
CA GLU A 200 3.76 14.73 -7.88
C GLU A 200 4.85 13.70 -8.23
N MET A 201 5.25 12.85 -7.27
CA MET A 201 6.20 11.76 -7.52
C MET A 201 5.59 10.70 -8.45
N ASP A 202 4.33 10.34 -8.26
CA ASP A 202 3.64 9.36 -9.10
C ASP A 202 3.47 9.88 -10.54
N ASP A 203 3.18 11.16 -10.73
CA ASP A 203 3.12 11.79 -12.05
C ASP A 203 4.49 11.75 -12.75
N HIS A 204 5.59 11.99 -12.02
CA HIS A 204 6.94 11.84 -12.55
C HIS A 204 7.28 10.38 -12.90
N LEU A 205 6.87 9.42 -12.07
CA LEU A 205 7.05 8.00 -12.34
C LEU A 205 6.16 7.54 -13.51
N GLN A 206 4.95 8.06 -13.63
CA GLN A 206 4.07 7.79 -14.78
C GLN A 206 4.63 8.41 -16.06
N ALA A 207 5.18 9.62 -16.01
CA ALA A 207 5.84 10.23 -17.17
C ALA A 207 7.11 9.46 -17.58
N MET A 208 7.91 8.98 -16.64
CA MET A 208 9.05 8.10 -16.91
C MET A 208 8.61 6.72 -17.42
N ASN A 209 7.53 6.17 -16.86
CA ASN A 209 6.98 4.88 -17.28
C ASN A 209 6.27 4.95 -18.65
N ILE A 210 5.76 6.11 -19.07
CA ILE A 210 5.22 6.28 -20.43
C ILE A 210 6.34 6.18 -21.49
N GLU A 211 7.55 6.57 -21.18
CA GLU A 211 8.70 6.33 -22.05
C GLU A 211 9.21 4.87 -21.99
N GLU A 212 9.14 4.21 -20.82
CA GLU A 212 9.49 2.79 -20.65
C GLU A 212 8.36 1.82 -21.03
N HIS A 213 7.07 2.21 -20.91
CA HIS A 213 5.94 1.38 -21.36
C HIS A 213 5.79 1.29 -22.88
N GLN A 214 6.66 1.92 -23.66
CA GLN A 214 6.86 1.54 -25.06
C GLN A 214 7.68 0.25 -25.22
N THR A 215 8.19 -0.34 -24.17
CA THR A 215 8.45 -1.77 -24.15
C THR A 215 7.15 -2.53 -23.84
N THR A 216 6.16 -2.43 -24.74
CA THR A 216 5.29 -3.58 -24.97
C THR A 216 6.18 -4.80 -24.88
N THR A 217 5.93 -5.70 -23.96
CA THR A 217 6.55 -7.03 -23.95
C THR A 217 6.48 -7.51 -25.38
N LYS A 218 7.59 -7.31 -26.13
CA LYS A 218 7.63 -7.76 -27.51
C LYS A 218 7.34 -9.23 -27.45
N PRO A 219 6.36 -9.72 -28.19
CA PRO A 219 6.06 -11.14 -28.20
C PRO A 219 7.36 -11.90 -28.42
N VAL A 220 7.61 -12.92 -27.62
CA VAL A 220 8.83 -13.75 -27.70
C VAL A 220 8.93 -14.42 -29.06
N GLU A 221 7.83 -14.46 -29.79
CA GLU A 221 7.71 -15.07 -31.10
C GLU A 221 7.20 -14.10 -32.17
N LYS A 222 7.41 -14.45 -33.43
CA LYS A 222 6.84 -13.73 -34.55
C LYS A 222 5.33 -13.90 -34.56
N LEU A 223 4.60 -12.79 -34.69
CA LEU A 223 3.15 -12.80 -34.79
C LEU A 223 2.71 -12.76 -36.26
N GLU A 224 1.65 -13.47 -36.55
CA GLU A 224 0.96 -13.42 -37.85
C GLU A 224 -0.42 -12.79 -37.64
N GLU A 225 -0.77 -11.88 -38.54
CA GLU A 225 -2.06 -11.20 -38.53
C GLU A 225 -3.14 -12.10 -39.12
N VAL A 226 -4.26 -12.22 -38.41
CA VAL A 226 -5.39 -13.05 -38.80
C VAL A 226 -6.64 -12.20 -38.82
N PHE A 227 -7.38 -12.25 -39.96
CA PHE A 227 -8.67 -11.59 -40.10
C PHE A 227 -9.76 -12.40 -39.41
N LEU A 228 -10.56 -11.76 -38.60
CA LEU A 228 -11.65 -12.37 -37.86
C LEU A 228 -12.99 -12.27 -38.60
N ASP A 229 -13.09 -11.38 -39.57
CA ASP A 229 -14.23 -11.24 -40.47
C ASP A 229 -13.76 -11.05 -41.93
N ASP A 230 -14.28 -11.85 -42.84
CA ASP A 230 -13.90 -11.78 -44.27
C ASP A 230 -14.56 -10.55 -44.95
N SER A 231 -15.59 -9.96 -44.37
CA SER A 231 -16.28 -8.77 -44.87
C SER A 231 -15.78 -7.45 -44.28
N ASN A 232 -15.08 -7.50 -43.15
CA ASN A 232 -14.51 -6.31 -42.50
C ASN A 232 -13.03 -6.54 -42.16
N HIS A 233 -12.16 -6.00 -42.99
CA HIS A 233 -10.70 -6.14 -42.85
C HIS A 233 -10.09 -5.33 -41.69
N GLU A 234 -10.86 -4.52 -40.98
CA GLU A 234 -10.42 -3.82 -39.79
C GLU A 234 -10.41 -4.71 -38.54
N TRP A 235 -11.15 -5.84 -38.58
CA TRP A 235 -11.23 -6.76 -37.47
C TRP A 235 -10.13 -7.81 -37.54
N THR A 236 -8.95 -7.42 -37.09
CA THR A 236 -7.75 -8.26 -37.11
C THR A 236 -7.23 -8.52 -35.73
N THR A 237 -6.58 -9.66 -35.55
CA THR A 237 -5.81 -9.98 -34.34
C THR A 237 -4.48 -10.63 -34.73
N LYS A 238 -3.57 -10.75 -33.77
CA LYS A 238 -2.24 -11.32 -34.01
C LYS A 238 -2.10 -12.63 -33.24
N ILE A 239 -1.73 -13.70 -33.92
CA ILE A 239 -1.51 -15.03 -33.34
C ILE A 239 -0.05 -15.42 -33.49
N GLY A 240 0.51 -16.05 -32.45
CA GLY A 240 1.89 -16.53 -32.46
C GLY A 240 2.14 -17.63 -33.51
N THR A 241 3.31 -17.57 -34.15
CA THR A 241 3.68 -18.51 -35.22
C THR A 241 4.22 -19.85 -34.72
N LEU A 242 4.56 -19.97 -33.41
CA LEU A 242 5.07 -21.21 -32.81
C LEU A 242 3.96 -22.23 -32.50
N ALA A 243 2.70 -21.81 -32.48
CA ALA A 243 1.58 -22.73 -32.32
C ALA A 243 1.45 -23.64 -33.55
N SER A 244 1.12 -24.94 -33.32
CA SER A 244 0.92 -25.86 -34.41
C SER A 244 -0.23 -25.42 -35.32
N PRO A 245 -0.21 -25.80 -36.63
CA PRO A 245 -1.26 -25.37 -37.56
C PRO A 245 -2.67 -25.74 -37.10
N ALA A 246 -2.84 -26.90 -36.44
CA ALA A 246 -4.11 -27.31 -35.91
C ALA A 246 -4.61 -26.39 -34.78
N ILE A 247 -3.74 -26.07 -33.83
CA ILE A 247 -4.08 -25.16 -32.72
C ILE A 247 -4.38 -23.75 -33.25
N ARG A 248 -3.63 -23.29 -34.25
CA ARG A 248 -3.88 -21.97 -34.86
C ARG A 248 -5.22 -21.91 -35.54
N GLN A 249 -5.60 -22.97 -36.24
CA GLN A 249 -6.90 -23.07 -36.89
C GLN A 249 -8.06 -23.14 -35.88
N GLU A 250 -7.91 -23.91 -34.82
CA GLU A 250 -8.91 -23.96 -33.72
C GLU A 250 -9.07 -22.61 -33.05
N LEU A 251 -7.95 -21.96 -32.73
CA LEU A 251 -7.96 -20.64 -32.12
C LEU A 251 -8.61 -19.58 -33.03
N THR A 252 -8.27 -19.59 -34.32
CA THR A 252 -8.89 -18.67 -35.30
C THR A 252 -10.39 -18.91 -35.40
N THR A 253 -10.82 -20.16 -35.44
CA THR A 253 -12.25 -20.53 -35.47
C THR A 253 -12.96 -20.08 -34.19
N PHE A 254 -12.33 -20.28 -33.04
CA PHE A 254 -12.86 -19.83 -31.75
C PHE A 254 -13.00 -18.29 -31.70
N LEU A 255 -11.99 -17.54 -32.10
CA LEU A 255 -12.02 -16.09 -32.13
C LEU A 255 -13.08 -15.54 -33.10
N ARG A 256 -13.25 -16.18 -34.27
CA ARG A 256 -14.29 -15.83 -35.25
C ARG A 256 -15.70 -16.08 -34.72
N SER A 257 -15.90 -17.16 -33.95
CA SER A 257 -17.21 -17.50 -33.38
C SER A 257 -17.59 -16.65 -32.16
N ASN A 258 -16.61 -15.98 -31.53
CA ASN A 258 -16.81 -15.13 -30.34
C ASN A 258 -16.41 -13.68 -30.60
N ARG A 259 -16.52 -13.23 -31.84
CA ARG A 259 -16.11 -11.86 -32.24
C ARG A 259 -16.89 -10.75 -31.55
N ASP A 260 -18.11 -11.03 -31.14
CA ASP A 260 -19.02 -10.14 -30.42
C ASP A 260 -18.61 -9.86 -28.97
N VAL A 261 -17.62 -10.60 -28.45
CA VAL A 261 -17.06 -10.36 -27.10
C VAL A 261 -15.96 -9.29 -27.13
N PHE A 262 -15.47 -8.94 -28.32
CA PHE A 262 -14.40 -7.92 -28.48
C PHE A 262 -15.00 -6.55 -28.84
N ALA A 263 -14.46 -5.50 -28.21
CA ALA A 263 -14.70 -4.14 -28.60
C ALA A 263 -13.68 -3.73 -29.68
N TRP A 264 -14.16 -3.42 -30.87
CA TRP A 264 -13.31 -3.05 -32.02
C TRP A 264 -13.17 -1.54 -32.14
N THR A 265 -14.17 -0.82 -31.67
CA THR A 265 -14.19 0.64 -31.63
C THR A 265 -14.54 1.12 -30.23
N HIS A 266 -14.30 2.39 -29.96
CA HIS A 266 -14.69 2.98 -28.67
C HIS A 266 -16.23 2.95 -28.44
N GLU A 267 -17.00 2.90 -29.51
CA GLU A 267 -18.46 2.82 -29.46
C GLU A 267 -18.97 1.44 -29.05
N ASP A 268 -18.15 0.40 -29.23
CA ASP A 268 -18.49 -0.99 -28.83
C ASP A 268 -18.34 -1.23 -27.35
N ILE A 269 -17.78 -0.28 -26.59
CA ILE A 269 -17.65 -0.38 -25.14
C ILE A 269 -18.92 0.23 -24.53
N PRO A 270 -19.94 -0.58 -24.16
CA PRO A 270 -21.10 -0.05 -23.47
C PRO A 270 -20.64 0.50 -22.13
N GLY A 271 -20.97 1.76 -21.85
CA GLY A 271 -20.71 2.34 -20.52
C GLY A 271 -21.39 1.53 -19.43
N ILE A 272 -20.98 1.75 -18.20
CA ILE A 272 -21.66 1.14 -17.04
C ILE A 272 -23.08 1.72 -16.97
N ASP A 273 -24.09 0.84 -16.81
CA ASP A 273 -25.47 1.25 -16.63
C ASP A 273 -25.58 2.26 -15.47
N PRO A 274 -26.14 3.44 -15.70
CA PRO A 274 -26.29 4.47 -14.66
C PRO A 274 -27.06 4.02 -13.42
N SER A 275 -27.85 2.95 -13.53
CA SER A 275 -28.55 2.34 -12.38
C SER A 275 -27.60 1.57 -11.46
N VAL A 276 -26.45 1.12 -11.96
CA VAL A 276 -25.43 0.37 -11.20
C VAL A 276 -24.47 1.32 -10.50
N ILE A 277 -23.94 2.30 -11.21
CA ILE A 277 -23.04 3.32 -10.65
C ILE A 277 -23.06 4.57 -11.51
N VAL A 278 -23.10 5.73 -10.86
CA VAL A 278 -22.94 7.03 -11.52
C VAL A 278 -21.76 7.76 -10.89
N HIS A 279 -20.72 8.01 -11.65
CA HIS A 279 -19.63 8.89 -11.23
C HIS A 279 -20.00 10.33 -11.58
N ARG A 280 -20.32 11.11 -10.55
CA ARG A 280 -20.57 12.55 -10.73
C ARG A 280 -19.27 13.31 -10.47
N LEU A 281 -18.80 14.03 -11.48
CA LEU A 281 -17.71 14.99 -11.28
C LEU A 281 -18.21 16.08 -10.32
N ASN A 282 -17.44 16.36 -9.29
CA ASN A 282 -17.76 17.42 -8.33
C ASN A 282 -17.44 18.80 -8.92
N VAL A 283 -18.14 19.16 -10.02
CA VAL A 283 -17.97 20.43 -10.72
C VAL A 283 -19.16 21.30 -10.38
N SER A 284 -18.90 22.46 -9.77
CA SER A 284 -19.95 23.44 -9.49
C SER A 284 -20.52 23.99 -10.81
N PRO A 285 -21.86 24.01 -10.99
CA PRO A 285 -22.49 24.56 -12.20
C PRO A 285 -22.21 26.06 -12.43
N SER A 286 -21.71 26.76 -11.42
CA SER A 286 -21.37 28.18 -11.48
C SER A 286 -20.05 28.48 -12.21
N PHE A 287 -19.25 27.46 -12.50
CA PHE A 287 -17.99 27.62 -13.24
C PHE A 287 -18.11 27.01 -14.65
N PRO A 288 -18.11 27.83 -15.70
CA PRO A 288 -18.15 27.33 -17.08
C PRO A 288 -16.86 26.56 -17.40
N PRO A 289 -16.96 25.46 -18.17
CA PRO A 289 -15.79 24.69 -18.56
C PRO A 289 -14.83 25.53 -19.41
N ILE A 290 -13.54 25.52 -19.04
CA ILE A 290 -12.48 26.19 -19.79
C ILE A 290 -11.90 25.19 -20.79
N ARG A 291 -11.99 25.50 -22.08
CA ARG A 291 -11.40 24.69 -23.14
C ARG A 291 -9.90 25.06 -23.26
N GLN A 292 -9.02 24.12 -22.97
CA GLN A 292 -7.60 24.30 -23.24
C GLN A 292 -7.38 24.39 -24.77
N LYS A 293 -6.62 25.41 -25.18
CA LYS A 293 -6.15 25.47 -26.58
C LYS A 293 -5.11 24.35 -26.77
N LYS A 294 -5.31 23.56 -27.84
CA LYS A 294 -4.29 22.61 -28.31
C LYS A 294 -3.03 23.34 -28.71
#